data_8d6f759ad8f9c92ab7848141791f255d
#
_entry.id   8d6f759ad8f9c92ab7848141791f255d
#
_cell.length_a   1.000
_cell.length_b   1.000
_cell.length_c   1.000
_cell.angle_alpha   90.00
_cell.angle_beta   90.00
_cell.angle_gamma   90.00
#
_symmetry.space_group_name_H-M   'P 1'
#
loop_
_entity.id
_entity.type
_entity.pdbx_description
1 polymer ?
#
loop_
_entity_poly.entity_id
_entity_poly.type
_entity_poly.pdbx_seq_one_letter_code
_entity_poly.pdbx_strand_id
1 'polypeptide(L)'
;MSTAPLTLYNSLTRSPEHFAPVDPARGARVYSCGPTVYNYAHIGNLRAYVFTDTLGRVLRWKGYPLTHVINITDVGHLTSDADAGDDKMEAAARAQAQSIWDIAAHYTAAFKRNLADLNIVDPTRWSVATDHIAEMIAFAEKIAPEHCYELDSGLYFDSRSVPNYGRLAGGQDDAGEGRIDPVAGKRHPQDFAIWRKSPPGEQRQMEWDSPWGKGAPGWHLECSVMSLKYLGPEPFDIHTGGIDHREIHHPNEIAQNQAYCGCTDAEPDFTGARIWMHNNFLVERSGKMSKSKGGFTTLQTLIDAGVHPLAYRLMCLSAHYRSELEFSGENLLAALTRLKRLVMTVSALKARAGDVEGGVDKAAAYLARLDEAVADDLATPRALPVLDELLADKKLSPADRLTALAEFDAVLGLNLRTLDRADLRVRPAAATLTAEAVETRLAERKQARADKDFARSDAIRDALAADGIEVMDGDPLGWDWKPGF
;
A
#
# COMPACT_ATOMS: atom_id res chain seq x y z
N MET A 1 21.58 9.58 -15.54
CA MET A 1 20.60 8.64 -16.08
C MET A 1 20.84 7.28 -15.45
N SER A 2 19.78 6.57 -15.08
CA SER A 2 19.85 5.21 -14.51
C SER A 2 20.45 4.24 -15.52
N THR A 3 21.45 3.47 -15.13
CA THR A 3 22.17 2.52 -15.99
C THR A 3 22.01 1.07 -15.53
N ALA A 4 21.71 0.83 -14.27
CA ALA A 4 21.51 -0.52 -13.75
C ALA A 4 20.22 -1.14 -14.33
N PRO A 5 20.27 -2.34 -14.90
CA PRO A 5 19.05 -3.01 -15.40
C PRO A 5 18.12 -3.33 -14.25
N LEU A 6 16.85 -2.97 -14.40
CA LEU A 6 15.83 -3.26 -13.37
C LEU A 6 15.54 -4.75 -13.33
N THR A 7 15.69 -5.34 -12.17
CA THR A 7 15.36 -6.73 -11.88
C THR A 7 14.25 -6.75 -10.82
N LEU A 8 13.18 -7.52 -11.06
CA LEU A 8 12.04 -7.65 -10.15
C LEU A 8 11.81 -9.13 -9.84
N TYR A 9 11.48 -9.43 -8.59
CA TYR A 9 11.14 -10.79 -8.21
C TYR A 9 9.74 -11.15 -8.68
N ASN A 10 9.66 -12.18 -9.53
CA ASN A 10 8.39 -12.73 -10.01
C ASN A 10 7.95 -13.90 -9.11
N SER A 11 6.86 -13.72 -8.37
CA SER A 11 6.31 -14.79 -7.53
C SER A 11 5.83 -16.00 -8.31
N LEU A 12 5.47 -15.83 -9.59
CA LEU A 12 5.01 -16.90 -10.44
C LEU A 12 6.15 -17.88 -10.80
N THR A 13 7.32 -17.34 -11.15
CA THR A 13 8.52 -18.12 -11.49
C THR A 13 9.43 -18.33 -10.27
N ARG A 14 9.14 -17.65 -9.15
CA ARG A 14 9.94 -17.67 -7.92
C ARG A 14 11.39 -17.26 -8.13
N SER A 15 11.63 -16.37 -9.08
CA SER A 15 12.96 -15.91 -9.45
C SER A 15 12.99 -14.42 -9.76
N PRO A 16 14.15 -13.75 -9.59
CA PRO A 16 14.34 -12.41 -10.10
C PRO A 16 14.40 -12.43 -11.64
N GLU A 17 13.71 -11.49 -12.26
CA GLU A 17 13.62 -11.34 -13.71
C GLU A 17 13.98 -9.93 -14.14
N HIS A 18 14.67 -9.80 -15.27
CA HIS A 18 14.88 -8.52 -15.91
C HIS A 18 13.57 -7.93 -16.38
N PHE A 19 13.30 -6.70 -15.96
CA PHE A 19 12.14 -5.96 -16.41
C PHE A 19 12.41 -5.28 -17.75
N ALA A 20 11.55 -5.58 -18.71
CA ALA A 20 11.35 -4.80 -19.92
C ALA A 20 9.84 -4.79 -20.21
N PRO A 21 9.25 -3.66 -20.62
CA PRO A 21 7.83 -3.63 -20.99
C PRO A 21 7.49 -4.69 -22.04
N VAL A 22 6.36 -5.39 -21.88
CA VAL A 22 5.85 -6.34 -22.87
C VAL A 22 5.60 -5.63 -24.21
N ASP A 23 5.08 -4.41 -24.13
CA ASP A 23 4.96 -3.51 -25.27
C ASP A 23 5.76 -2.22 -25.00
N PRO A 24 6.96 -2.08 -25.58
CA PRO A 24 7.78 -0.89 -25.37
C PRO A 24 7.12 0.43 -25.78
N ALA A 25 6.18 0.40 -26.75
CA ALA A 25 5.48 1.59 -27.21
C ALA A 25 4.44 2.09 -26.16
N ARG A 26 3.92 1.19 -25.33
CA ARG A 26 2.96 1.49 -24.27
C ARG A 26 3.62 1.76 -22.92
N GLY A 27 4.92 1.42 -22.78
CA GLY A 27 5.63 1.52 -21.51
C GLY A 27 5.20 0.46 -20.51
N ALA A 28 5.48 0.72 -19.21
CA ALA A 28 5.12 -0.19 -18.13
C ALA A 28 3.62 -0.10 -17.80
N ARG A 29 2.94 -1.23 -17.76
CA ARG A 29 1.52 -1.36 -17.42
C ARG A 29 1.40 -2.15 -16.13
N VAL A 30 0.87 -1.51 -15.09
CA VAL A 30 0.78 -2.06 -13.74
C VAL A 30 -0.68 -2.09 -13.29
N TYR A 31 -1.13 -3.24 -12.80
CA TYR A 31 -2.38 -3.38 -12.06
C TYR A 31 -2.08 -3.70 -10.60
N SER A 32 -2.77 -3.05 -9.68
CA SER A 32 -2.63 -3.28 -8.25
C SER A 32 -4.00 -3.53 -7.63
N CYS A 33 -4.10 -4.59 -6.81
CA CYS A 33 -5.30 -4.81 -6.03
C CYS A 33 -5.55 -3.65 -5.08
N GLY A 34 -6.74 -3.08 -5.18
CA GLY A 34 -7.21 -1.99 -4.36
C GLY A 34 -7.95 -2.45 -3.09
N PRO A 35 -8.52 -1.53 -2.32
CA PRO A 35 -9.23 -1.84 -1.10
C PRO A 35 -10.65 -2.33 -1.38
N THR A 36 -11.17 -3.19 -0.48
CA THR A 36 -12.62 -3.35 -0.30
C THR A 36 -13.10 -2.30 0.68
N VAL A 37 -14.00 -1.43 0.22
CA VAL A 37 -14.36 -0.17 0.90
C VAL A 37 -15.57 -0.32 1.84
N TYR A 38 -15.51 -1.28 2.74
CA TYR A 38 -16.52 -1.48 3.81
C TYR A 38 -16.07 -0.99 5.19
N ASN A 39 -14.78 -0.68 5.35
CA ASN A 39 -14.16 -0.20 6.58
C ASN A 39 -12.87 0.55 6.28
N TYR A 40 -12.33 1.27 7.27
CA TYR A 40 -11.03 1.92 7.16
C TYR A 40 -9.93 0.91 6.83
N ALA A 41 -8.98 1.34 5.98
CA ALA A 41 -7.76 0.58 5.76
C ALA A 41 -6.90 0.58 7.03
N HIS A 42 -6.43 -0.58 7.45
CA HIS A 42 -5.43 -0.66 8.52
C HIS A 42 -4.02 -0.44 7.97
N ILE A 43 -3.07 -0.12 8.85
CA ILE A 43 -1.70 0.15 8.44
C ILE A 43 -1.06 -1.03 7.68
N GLY A 44 -1.40 -2.28 8.00
CA GLY A 44 -0.95 -3.46 7.25
C GLY A 44 -1.37 -3.44 5.77
N ASN A 45 -2.60 -2.97 5.46
CA ASN A 45 -3.02 -2.76 4.07
C ASN A 45 -2.22 -1.63 3.40
N LEU A 46 -2.00 -0.52 4.13
CA LEU A 46 -1.30 0.66 3.59
C LEU A 46 0.16 0.36 3.23
N ARG A 47 0.79 -0.65 3.85
CA ARG A 47 2.10 -1.15 3.45
C ARG A 47 2.15 -1.61 2.00
N ALA A 48 1.10 -2.27 1.51
CA ALA A 48 1.01 -2.70 0.12
C ALA A 48 1.04 -1.50 -0.85
N TYR A 49 0.37 -0.40 -0.48
CA TYR A 49 0.35 0.81 -1.33
C TYR A 49 1.65 1.60 -1.27
N VAL A 50 2.37 1.59 -0.13
CA VAL A 50 3.75 2.12 -0.07
C VAL A 50 4.68 1.34 -0.99
N PHE A 51 4.57 0.01 -1.00
CA PHE A 51 5.31 -0.85 -1.92
C PHE A 51 4.99 -0.56 -3.38
N THR A 52 3.70 -0.53 -3.72
CA THR A 52 3.23 -0.27 -5.09
C THR A 52 3.63 1.13 -5.59
N ASP A 53 3.56 2.14 -4.73
CA ASP A 53 4.04 3.49 -5.04
C ASP A 53 5.55 3.53 -5.26
N THR A 54 6.31 2.79 -4.46
CA THR A 54 7.77 2.66 -4.64
C THR A 54 8.09 2.05 -6.00
N LEU A 55 7.40 0.97 -6.40
CA LEU A 55 7.52 0.40 -7.74
C LEU A 55 7.21 1.44 -8.82
N GLY A 56 6.08 2.13 -8.71
CA GLY A 56 5.67 3.15 -9.67
C GLY A 56 6.67 4.31 -9.79
N ARG A 57 7.24 4.75 -8.66
CA ARG A 57 8.29 5.78 -8.63
C ARG A 57 9.58 5.31 -9.28
N VAL A 58 10.02 4.09 -8.99
CA VAL A 58 11.22 3.49 -9.61
C VAL A 58 11.04 3.34 -11.11
N LEU A 59 9.90 2.85 -11.57
CA LEU A 59 9.62 2.75 -13.01
C LEU A 59 9.72 4.11 -13.71
N ARG A 60 9.06 5.15 -13.17
CA ARG A 60 9.14 6.53 -13.72
C ARG A 60 10.58 7.07 -13.66
N TRP A 61 11.27 6.88 -12.55
CA TRP A 61 12.65 7.36 -12.36
C TRP A 61 13.63 6.70 -13.34
N LYS A 62 13.38 5.42 -13.68
CA LYS A 62 14.12 4.71 -14.72
C LYS A 62 13.71 5.09 -16.15
N GLY A 63 12.75 5.99 -16.31
CA GLY A 63 12.33 6.52 -17.61
C GLY A 63 11.25 5.69 -18.32
N TYR A 64 10.62 4.73 -17.65
CA TYR A 64 9.48 4.02 -18.23
C TYR A 64 8.20 4.88 -18.14
N PRO A 65 7.52 5.17 -19.26
CA PRO A 65 6.14 5.63 -19.21
C PRO A 65 5.31 4.62 -18.40
N LEU A 66 4.44 5.10 -17.51
CA LEU A 66 3.71 4.22 -16.61
C LEU A 66 2.20 4.41 -16.74
N THR A 67 1.49 3.35 -17.06
CA THR A 67 0.05 3.22 -16.89
C THR A 67 -0.21 2.35 -15.66
N HIS A 68 -0.75 2.96 -14.60
CA HIS A 68 -1.04 2.28 -13.34
C HIS A 68 -2.55 2.31 -13.08
N VAL A 69 -3.15 1.15 -12.84
CA VAL A 69 -4.55 0.98 -12.49
C VAL A 69 -4.64 0.39 -11.10
N ILE A 70 -5.48 1.00 -10.25
CA ILE A 70 -5.83 0.45 -8.93
C ILE A 70 -7.36 0.35 -8.88
N ASN A 71 -7.88 -0.79 -8.47
CA ASN A 71 -9.33 -0.94 -8.33
C ASN A 71 -9.83 -0.40 -6.98
N ILE A 72 -11.12 -0.11 -6.94
CA ILE A 72 -11.91 0.08 -5.73
C ILE A 72 -12.98 -0.98 -5.77
N THR A 73 -12.93 -1.91 -4.81
CA THR A 73 -13.96 -2.93 -4.66
C THR A 73 -15.06 -2.40 -3.75
N ASP A 74 -16.09 -1.88 -4.39
CA ASP A 74 -17.28 -1.31 -3.74
C ASP A 74 -18.48 -2.25 -3.79
N VAL A 75 -18.34 -3.43 -4.34
CA VAL A 75 -19.34 -4.50 -4.36
C VAL A 75 -19.15 -5.45 -3.18
N GLY A 76 -20.25 -6.08 -2.74
CA GLY A 76 -20.26 -6.90 -1.53
C GLY A 76 -19.34 -8.13 -1.59
N HIS A 77 -18.47 -8.26 -0.59
CA HIS A 77 -17.66 -9.44 -0.35
C HIS A 77 -18.15 -10.21 0.86
N LEU A 78 -18.04 -11.53 0.80
CA LEU A 78 -18.35 -12.39 1.93
C LEU A 78 -17.31 -12.25 3.05
N THR A 79 -17.70 -12.60 4.28
CA THR A 79 -16.85 -12.46 5.47
C THR A 79 -15.62 -13.37 5.46
N SER A 80 -15.70 -14.51 4.75
CA SER A 80 -14.54 -15.36 4.50
C SER A 80 -13.93 -15.07 3.11
N ASP A 81 -12.65 -15.35 2.94
CA ASP A 81 -11.98 -15.34 1.62
C ASP A 81 -12.49 -16.48 0.72
N ALA A 82 -13.35 -17.34 1.28
CA ALA A 82 -14.13 -18.35 0.60
C ALA A 82 -15.50 -17.79 0.20
N ASP A 83 -16.20 -18.47 -0.69
CA ASP A 83 -17.52 -18.10 -1.21
C ASP A 83 -18.68 -18.30 -0.21
N ALA A 84 -18.41 -18.22 1.09
CA ALA A 84 -19.35 -18.42 2.17
C ALA A 84 -19.33 -17.29 3.22
N GLY A 85 -20.44 -17.08 3.92
CA GLY A 85 -20.60 -16.10 4.99
C GLY A 85 -21.42 -14.87 4.59
N ASP A 86 -21.54 -13.91 5.53
CA ASP A 86 -22.30 -12.68 5.34
C ASP A 86 -21.55 -11.69 4.41
N ASP A 87 -22.31 -10.92 3.65
CA ASP A 87 -21.78 -9.82 2.84
C ASP A 87 -21.28 -8.69 3.73
N LYS A 88 -19.98 -8.36 3.62
CA LYS A 88 -19.32 -7.33 4.45
C LYS A 88 -19.93 -5.95 4.25
N MET A 89 -20.30 -5.60 3.01
CA MET A 89 -20.88 -4.30 2.69
C MET A 89 -22.29 -4.18 3.23
N GLU A 90 -23.14 -5.21 3.04
CA GLU A 90 -24.49 -5.26 3.59
C GLU A 90 -24.49 -5.27 5.13
N ALA A 91 -23.56 -5.99 5.76
CA ALA A 91 -23.40 -6.00 7.21
C ALA A 91 -22.99 -4.62 7.74
N ALA A 92 -22.07 -3.92 7.07
CA ALA A 92 -21.66 -2.57 7.42
C ALA A 92 -22.81 -1.56 7.25
N ALA A 93 -23.58 -1.66 6.15
CA ALA A 93 -24.74 -0.82 5.90
C ALA A 93 -25.81 -0.96 6.98
N ARG A 94 -26.13 -2.19 7.37
CA ARG A 94 -27.07 -2.47 8.46
C ARG A 94 -26.59 -1.95 9.81
N ALA A 95 -25.29 -2.15 10.12
CA ALA A 95 -24.72 -1.72 11.40
C ALA A 95 -24.67 -0.19 11.55
N GLN A 96 -24.49 0.55 10.44
CA GLN A 96 -24.37 2.01 10.43
C GLN A 96 -25.69 2.72 10.06
N ALA A 97 -26.76 1.98 9.73
CA ALA A 97 -28.03 2.51 9.25
C ALA A 97 -27.89 3.48 8.06
N GLN A 98 -26.97 3.17 7.15
CA GLN A 98 -26.62 3.95 5.95
C GLN A 98 -26.82 3.10 4.69
N SER A 99 -26.92 3.75 3.53
CA SER A 99 -26.88 3.02 2.27
C SER A 99 -25.49 2.44 2.03
N ILE A 100 -25.43 1.29 1.37
CA ILE A 100 -24.16 0.64 1.01
C ILE A 100 -23.30 1.56 0.10
N TRP A 101 -23.94 2.40 -0.72
CA TRP A 101 -23.29 3.38 -1.58
C TRP A 101 -22.62 4.51 -0.80
N ASP A 102 -23.28 5.01 0.25
CA ASP A 102 -22.72 6.04 1.13
C ASP A 102 -21.51 5.49 1.90
N ILE A 103 -21.60 4.24 2.33
CA ILE A 103 -20.48 3.54 2.99
C ILE A 103 -19.29 3.40 2.03
N ALA A 104 -19.52 2.91 0.82
CA ALA A 104 -18.47 2.79 -0.19
C ALA A 104 -17.82 4.14 -0.49
N ALA A 105 -18.60 5.20 -0.67
CA ALA A 105 -18.10 6.55 -0.91
C ALA A 105 -17.28 7.07 0.28
N HIS A 106 -17.77 6.89 1.51
CA HIS A 106 -17.07 7.33 2.73
C HIS A 106 -15.69 6.68 2.88
N TYR A 107 -15.62 5.33 2.79
CA TYR A 107 -14.36 4.62 2.97
C TYR A 107 -13.40 4.78 1.78
N THR A 108 -13.92 4.95 0.56
CA THR A 108 -13.11 5.33 -0.60
C THR A 108 -12.43 6.69 -0.37
N ALA A 109 -13.19 7.69 0.09
CA ALA A 109 -12.62 9.01 0.39
C ALA A 109 -11.59 8.95 1.53
N ALA A 110 -11.87 8.18 2.59
CA ALA A 110 -10.94 7.96 3.69
C ALA A 110 -9.64 7.27 3.23
N PHE A 111 -9.76 6.25 2.40
CA PHE A 111 -8.62 5.56 1.82
C PHE A 111 -7.74 6.51 0.97
N LYS A 112 -8.34 7.27 0.07
CA LYS A 112 -7.59 8.23 -0.77
C LYS A 112 -6.89 9.31 0.07
N ARG A 113 -7.50 9.78 1.17
CA ARG A 113 -6.81 10.66 2.12
C ARG A 113 -5.58 9.99 2.73
N ASN A 114 -5.70 8.74 3.19
CA ASN A 114 -4.54 8.01 3.73
C ASN A 114 -3.40 7.89 2.72
N LEU A 115 -3.71 7.68 1.43
CA LEU A 115 -2.68 7.64 0.39
C LEU A 115 -2.01 9.01 0.20
N ALA A 116 -2.78 10.08 0.20
CA ALA A 116 -2.25 11.45 0.12
C ALA A 116 -1.35 11.77 1.33
N ASP A 117 -1.77 11.43 2.55
CA ASP A 117 -0.99 11.60 3.78
C ASP A 117 0.34 10.83 3.75
N LEU A 118 0.36 9.68 3.07
CA LEU A 118 1.56 8.87 2.85
C LEU A 118 2.37 9.30 1.61
N ASN A 119 2.01 10.40 0.96
CA ASN A 119 2.62 10.87 -0.29
C ASN A 119 2.67 9.79 -1.38
N ILE A 120 1.61 9.00 -1.49
CA ILE A 120 1.44 8.02 -2.56
C ILE A 120 0.89 8.74 -3.79
N VAL A 121 1.52 8.51 -4.93
CA VAL A 121 1.10 9.12 -6.20
C VAL A 121 -0.17 8.43 -6.69
N ASP A 122 -1.17 9.23 -7.07
CA ASP A 122 -2.39 8.70 -7.65
C ASP A 122 -2.09 7.81 -8.88
N PRO A 123 -2.80 6.71 -9.05
CA PRO A 123 -2.69 5.89 -10.25
C PRO A 123 -3.18 6.67 -11.47
N THR A 124 -2.82 6.19 -12.65
CA THR A 124 -3.38 6.71 -13.92
C THR A 124 -4.90 6.59 -13.94
N ARG A 125 -5.42 5.54 -13.27
CA ARG A 125 -6.86 5.28 -13.16
C ARG A 125 -7.22 4.57 -11.88
N TRP A 126 -8.25 5.09 -11.22
CA TRP A 126 -9.06 4.36 -10.26
C TRP A 126 -10.18 3.62 -11.00
N SER A 127 -10.27 2.29 -10.82
CA SER A 127 -11.29 1.46 -11.45
C SER A 127 -12.28 0.95 -10.40
N VAL A 128 -13.53 1.41 -10.46
CA VAL A 128 -14.57 1.05 -9.48
C VAL A 128 -15.31 -0.20 -9.97
N ALA A 129 -15.45 -1.22 -9.14
CA ALA A 129 -15.96 -2.53 -9.54
C ALA A 129 -17.42 -2.45 -10.05
N THR A 130 -18.29 -1.67 -9.38
CA THR A 130 -19.69 -1.53 -9.79
C THR A 130 -19.89 -0.83 -11.13
N ASP A 131 -18.88 -0.08 -11.63
CA ASP A 131 -18.92 0.50 -12.98
C ASP A 131 -18.73 -0.54 -14.10
N HIS A 132 -18.44 -1.81 -13.75
CA HIS A 132 -17.98 -2.82 -14.70
C HIS A 132 -18.82 -4.11 -14.66
N ILE A 133 -20.02 -4.06 -14.09
CA ILE A 133 -20.89 -5.24 -13.93
C ILE A 133 -21.24 -5.86 -15.31
N ALA A 134 -21.56 -5.04 -16.30
CA ALA A 134 -21.87 -5.53 -17.64
C ALA A 134 -20.70 -6.27 -18.29
N GLU A 135 -19.49 -5.75 -18.14
CA GLU A 135 -18.27 -6.40 -18.63
C GLU A 135 -17.95 -7.67 -17.88
N MET A 136 -18.22 -7.71 -16.56
CA MET A 136 -18.04 -8.93 -15.75
C MET A 136 -19.02 -10.02 -16.19
N ILE A 137 -20.27 -9.68 -16.47
CA ILE A 137 -21.26 -10.61 -17.03
C ILE A 137 -20.79 -11.13 -18.38
N ALA A 138 -20.39 -10.26 -19.30
CA ALA A 138 -19.91 -10.64 -20.63
C ALA A 138 -18.66 -11.53 -20.58
N PHE A 139 -17.73 -11.24 -19.66
CA PHE A 139 -16.55 -12.09 -19.42
C PHE A 139 -16.98 -13.48 -18.93
N ALA A 140 -17.87 -13.52 -17.96
CA ALA A 140 -18.41 -14.78 -17.40
C ALA A 140 -19.17 -15.60 -18.46
N GLU A 141 -19.99 -14.96 -19.31
CA GLU A 141 -20.67 -15.62 -20.44
C GLU A 141 -19.69 -16.29 -21.39
N LYS A 142 -18.54 -15.66 -21.64
CA LYS A 142 -17.51 -16.20 -22.52
C LYS A 142 -16.85 -17.46 -21.95
N ILE A 143 -16.54 -17.47 -20.64
CA ILE A 143 -15.82 -18.61 -20.05
C ILE A 143 -16.76 -19.72 -19.53
N ALA A 144 -18.03 -19.41 -19.30
CA ALA A 144 -18.97 -20.34 -18.66
C ALA A 144 -19.14 -21.67 -19.41
N PRO A 145 -19.26 -21.71 -20.75
CA PRO A 145 -19.55 -22.97 -21.45
C PRO A 145 -18.52 -24.07 -21.27
N GLU A 146 -17.24 -23.70 -21.15
CA GLU A 146 -16.12 -24.68 -21.09
C GLU A 146 -15.50 -24.77 -19.69
N HIS A 147 -15.65 -23.73 -18.87
CA HIS A 147 -14.89 -23.62 -17.61
C HIS A 147 -15.75 -23.50 -16.36
N CYS A 148 -17.08 -23.42 -16.49
CA CYS A 148 -17.92 -23.22 -15.31
C CYS A 148 -19.06 -24.25 -15.24
N TYR A 149 -19.69 -24.31 -14.07
CA TYR A 149 -20.92 -25.07 -13.81
C TYR A 149 -21.82 -24.33 -12.83
N GLU A 150 -23.12 -24.58 -12.90
CA GLU A 150 -24.09 -23.95 -12.02
C GLU A 150 -24.35 -24.80 -10.77
N LEU A 151 -24.50 -24.10 -9.64
CA LEU A 151 -25.09 -24.57 -8.39
C LEU A 151 -26.30 -23.70 -8.04
N ASP A 152 -27.07 -24.11 -7.05
CA ASP A 152 -28.19 -23.30 -6.53
C ASP A 152 -27.71 -21.89 -6.08
N SER A 153 -26.48 -21.80 -5.55
CA SER A 153 -25.85 -20.58 -5.05
C SER A 153 -25.21 -19.70 -6.14
N GLY A 154 -25.07 -20.16 -7.39
CA GLY A 154 -24.50 -19.36 -8.46
C GLY A 154 -23.74 -20.13 -9.54
N LEU A 155 -22.92 -19.40 -10.30
CA LEU A 155 -22.01 -19.93 -11.30
C LEU A 155 -20.61 -20.10 -10.68
N TYR A 156 -20.04 -21.28 -10.81
CA TYR A 156 -18.73 -21.63 -10.24
C TYR A 156 -17.74 -22.01 -11.32
N PHE A 157 -16.51 -21.56 -11.17
CA PHE A 157 -15.38 -21.94 -12.01
C PHE A 157 -14.85 -23.31 -11.60
N ASP A 158 -14.65 -24.19 -12.58
CA ASP A 158 -13.99 -25.49 -12.40
C ASP A 158 -12.46 -25.27 -12.43
N SER A 159 -11.82 -25.32 -11.29
CA SER A 159 -10.39 -25.08 -11.14
C SER A 159 -9.51 -26.05 -11.93
N ARG A 160 -10.07 -27.22 -12.35
CA ARG A 160 -9.38 -28.21 -13.15
C ARG A 160 -9.58 -28.05 -14.66
N SER A 161 -10.36 -27.06 -15.07
CA SER A 161 -10.62 -26.79 -16.49
C SER A 161 -9.51 -26.00 -17.19
N VAL A 162 -8.52 -25.52 -16.44
CA VAL A 162 -7.36 -24.79 -16.97
C VAL A 162 -6.05 -25.44 -16.56
N PRO A 163 -4.97 -25.28 -17.35
CA PRO A 163 -3.69 -25.90 -17.04
C PRO A 163 -3.00 -25.22 -15.83
N ASN A 164 -2.31 -26.02 -15.04
CA ASN A 164 -1.44 -25.55 -13.95
C ASN A 164 -2.12 -24.62 -12.93
N TYR A 165 -3.40 -24.84 -12.62
CA TYR A 165 -4.09 -24.11 -11.57
C TYR A 165 -3.31 -24.16 -10.25
N GLY A 166 -3.26 -23.04 -9.53
CA GLY A 166 -2.59 -22.94 -8.23
C GLY A 166 -1.06 -22.82 -8.29
N ARG A 167 -0.42 -22.79 -9.47
CA ARG A 167 1.05 -22.72 -9.61
C ARG A 167 1.68 -21.53 -8.89
N LEU A 168 0.97 -20.40 -8.77
CA LEU A 168 1.43 -19.22 -8.05
C LEU A 168 1.53 -19.50 -6.55
N ALA A 169 0.57 -20.22 -5.98
CA ALA A 169 0.54 -20.60 -4.57
C ALA A 169 1.53 -21.73 -4.22
N GLY A 170 1.97 -22.53 -5.18
CA GLY A 170 2.91 -23.62 -4.91
C GLY A 170 2.49 -24.96 -5.50
N GLY A 171 1.33 -25.07 -6.08
CA GLY A 171 0.76 -26.26 -6.71
C GLY A 171 -0.66 -26.56 -6.22
N GLN A 172 -1.31 -27.53 -6.86
CA GLN A 172 -2.71 -27.86 -6.56
C GLN A 172 -2.94 -28.36 -5.12
N ASP A 173 -1.94 -28.99 -4.52
CA ASP A 173 -2.06 -29.59 -3.19
C ASP A 173 -1.79 -28.60 -2.05
N ASP A 174 -1.08 -27.48 -2.34
CA ASP A 174 -0.70 -26.45 -1.36
C ASP A 174 -1.68 -25.26 -1.31
N ALA A 175 -2.66 -25.21 -2.21
CA ALA A 175 -3.61 -24.11 -2.28
C ALA A 175 -4.61 -24.17 -1.11
N GLY A 176 -4.19 -23.69 0.04
CA GLY A 176 -5.04 -23.13 1.09
C GLY A 176 -6.18 -23.97 1.66
N GLU A 177 -6.03 -25.30 1.80
CA GLU A 177 -7.07 -26.14 2.40
C GLU A 177 -7.65 -25.66 3.76
N GLY A 178 -6.92 -24.81 4.48
CA GLY A 178 -7.32 -24.30 5.80
C GLY A 178 -8.19 -23.05 5.81
N ARG A 179 -8.55 -22.45 4.65
CA ARG A 179 -9.25 -21.17 4.57
C ARG A 179 -10.57 -21.20 3.79
N ILE A 180 -10.91 -22.35 3.19
CA ILE A 180 -12.09 -22.47 2.32
C ILE A 180 -13.21 -23.14 3.10
N ASP A 181 -14.27 -22.38 3.42
CA ASP A 181 -15.50 -22.97 3.96
C ASP A 181 -16.18 -23.80 2.87
N PRO A 182 -16.59 -25.05 3.16
CA PRO A 182 -17.15 -25.93 2.17
C PRO A 182 -18.51 -25.41 1.69
N VAL A 183 -18.61 -25.02 0.42
CA VAL A 183 -19.89 -24.79 -0.26
C VAL A 183 -20.39 -26.12 -0.81
N ALA A 184 -21.61 -26.49 -0.42
CA ALA A 184 -22.21 -27.75 -0.86
C ALA A 184 -22.36 -27.81 -2.39
N GLY A 185 -21.91 -28.90 -2.99
CA GLY A 185 -22.03 -29.14 -4.44
C GLY A 185 -20.82 -28.73 -5.27
N LYS A 186 -19.80 -28.08 -4.69
CA LYS A 186 -18.54 -27.86 -5.42
C LYS A 186 -17.93 -29.19 -5.88
N ARG A 187 -17.43 -29.22 -7.11
CA ARG A 187 -16.73 -30.40 -7.68
C ARG A 187 -15.36 -30.60 -7.02
N HIS A 188 -14.66 -29.46 -6.76
CA HIS A 188 -13.37 -29.43 -6.11
C HIS A 188 -13.33 -28.33 -5.04
N PRO A 189 -12.58 -28.50 -3.95
CA PRO A 189 -12.47 -27.49 -2.88
C PRO A 189 -11.99 -26.14 -3.39
N GLN A 190 -11.12 -26.12 -4.40
CA GLN A 190 -10.52 -24.89 -4.98
C GLN A 190 -11.44 -24.19 -5.99
N ASP A 191 -12.58 -24.79 -6.39
CA ASP A 191 -13.53 -24.13 -7.27
C ASP A 191 -14.06 -22.86 -6.59
N PHE A 192 -14.33 -21.82 -7.37
CA PHE A 192 -14.70 -20.53 -6.84
C PHE A 192 -15.84 -19.88 -7.63
N ALA A 193 -16.56 -18.98 -6.95
CA ALA A 193 -17.72 -18.33 -7.56
C ALA A 193 -17.29 -17.29 -8.62
N ILE A 194 -17.91 -17.36 -9.78
CA ILE A 194 -17.89 -16.34 -10.84
C ILE A 194 -19.07 -15.38 -10.68
N TRP A 195 -20.24 -15.93 -10.36
CA TRP A 195 -21.44 -15.16 -10.07
C TRP A 195 -22.17 -15.79 -8.89
N ARG A 196 -22.52 -14.99 -7.89
CA ARG A 196 -23.22 -15.43 -6.69
C ARG A 196 -24.67 -14.97 -6.75
N LYS A 197 -25.61 -15.92 -6.71
CA LYS A 197 -27.03 -15.61 -6.62
C LYS A 197 -27.40 -15.00 -5.27
N SER A 198 -28.28 -14.02 -5.27
CA SER A 198 -28.90 -13.53 -4.05
C SER A 198 -29.76 -14.63 -3.42
N PRO A 199 -29.68 -14.81 -2.08
CA PRO A 199 -30.54 -15.81 -1.41
C PRO A 199 -32.01 -15.54 -1.64
N PRO A 200 -32.85 -16.61 -1.82
CA PRO A 200 -34.28 -16.45 -2.01
C PRO A 200 -34.92 -15.70 -0.83
N GLY A 201 -35.70 -14.66 -1.13
CA GLY A 201 -36.40 -13.86 -0.12
C GLY A 201 -35.60 -12.77 0.55
N GLU A 202 -34.30 -12.63 0.25
CA GLU A 202 -33.49 -11.48 0.65
C GLU A 202 -33.45 -10.44 -0.49
N GLN A 203 -33.61 -9.16 -0.14
CA GLN A 203 -33.36 -8.05 -1.04
C GLN A 203 -32.06 -7.40 -0.65
N ARG A 204 -31.08 -7.50 -1.54
CA ARG A 204 -29.78 -6.85 -1.37
C ARG A 204 -29.79 -5.49 -2.05
N GLN A 205 -29.00 -4.55 -1.53
CA GLN A 205 -28.86 -3.24 -2.16
C GLN A 205 -28.00 -3.31 -3.43
N MET A 206 -27.02 -4.24 -3.45
CA MET A 206 -26.12 -4.47 -4.60
C MET A 206 -26.39 -5.85 -5.18
N GLU A 207 -27.32 -5.90 -6.14
CA GLU A 207 -27.61 -7.08 -6.92
C GLU A 207 -28.04 -6.69 -8.34
N TRP A 208 -27.64 -7.47 -9.32
CA TRP A 208 -27.87 -7.23 -10.73
C TRP A 208 -28.44 -8.48 -11.39
N ASP A 209 -29.20 -8.26 -12.46
CA ASP A 209 -29.71 -9.34 -13.30
C ASP A 209 -28.57 -9.94 -14.13
N SER A 210 -28.52 -11.27 -14.24
CA SER A 210 -27.56 -12.01 -15.05
C SER A 210 -28.19 -13.26 -15.64
N PRO A 211 -27.57 -13.93 -16.64
CA PRO A 211 -28.04 -15.19 -17.17
C PRO A 211 -28.20 -16.31 -16.10
N TRP A 212 -27.46 -16.21 -15.00
CA TRP A 212 -27.47 -17.18 -13.90
C TRP A 212 -28.39 -16.78 -12.76
N GLY A 213 -29.16 -15.72 -12.94
CA GLY A 213 -30.08 -15.17 -11.94
C GLY A 213 -29.56 -13.90 -11.29
N LYS A 214 -30.42 -13.30 -10.46
CA LYS A 214 -30.12 -12.06 -9.74
C LYS A 214 -29.04 -12.30 -8.70
N GLY A 215 -28.02 -11.40 -8.65
CA GLY A 215 -26.89 -11.58 -7.75
C GLY A 215 -25.77 -10.58 -7.96
N ALA A 216 -24.55 -10.98 -7.61
CA ALA A 216 -23.34 -10.16 -7.68
C ALA A 216 -22.15 -10.95 -8.21
N PRO A 217 -21.14 -10.28 -8.81
CA PRO A 217 -19.92 -10.94 -9.29
C PRO A 217 -19.12 -11.57 -8.13
N GLY A 218 -18.36 -12.61 -8.47
CA GLY A 218 -17.35 -13.17 -7.58
C GLY A 218 -16.14 -12.23 -7.47
N TRP A 219 -15.51 -12.22 -6.31
CA TRP A 219 -14.42 -11.30 -5.96
C TRP A 219 -13.25 -11.28 -6.96
N HIS A 220 -12.88 -12.43 -7.52
CA HIS A 220 -11.73 -12.56 -8.41
C HIS A 220 -12.02 -12.04 -9.82
N LEU A 221 -13.28 -12.07 -10.23
CA LEU A 221 -13.71 -11.64 -11.55
C LEU A 221 -13.49 -10.14 -11.77
N GLU A 222 -13.64 -9.35 -10.72
CA GLU A 222 -13.48 -7.91 -10.77
C GLU A 222 -12.10 -7.51 -11.29
N CYS A 223 -11.03 -8.04 -10.68
CA CYS A 223 -9.66 -7.71 -11.04
C CYS A 223 -9.30 -8.24 -12.43
N SER A 224 -9.73 -9.45 -12.79
CA SER A 224 -9.52 -10.00 -14.13
C SER A 224 -10.12 -9.10 -15.22
N VAL A 225 -11.38 -8.68 -15.04
CA VAL A 225 -12.08 -7.86 -16.03
C VAL A 225 -11.49 -6.44 -16.10
N MET A 226 -11.29 -5.79 -14.97
CA MET A 226 -10.79 -4.42 -14.93
C MET A 226 -9.34 -4.31 -15.43
N SER A 227 -8.48 -5.29 -15.10
CA SER A 227 -7.10 -5.30 -15.61
C SER A 227 -7.07 -5.43 -17.13
N LEU A 228 -7.80 -6.39 -17.70
CA LEU A 228 -7.86 -6.57 -19.15
C LEU A 228 -8.49 -5.37 -19.88
N LYS A 229 -9.53 -4.76 -19.31
CA LYS A 229 -10.18 -3.59 -19.89
C LYS A 229 -9.23 -2.41 -20.06
N TYR A 230 -8.42 -2.12 -19.06
CA TYR A 230 -7.59 -0.90 -19.04
C TYR A 230 -6.16 -1.11 -19.50
N LEU A 231 -5.62 -2.32 -19.32
CA LEU A 231 -4.25 -2.63 -19.72
C LEU A 231 -4.15 -3.39 -21.03
N GLY A 232 -5.26 -3.91 -21.52
CA GLY A 232 -5.40 -4.61 -22.81
C GLY A 232 -5.56 -6.11 -22.66
N PRO A 233 -6.07 -6.78 -23.73
CA PRO A 233 -6.32 -8.21 -23.74
C PRO A 233 -5.04 -9.04 -23.89
N GLU A 234 -3.90 -8.42 -24.28
CA GLU A 234 -2.60 -9.07 -24.25
C GLU A 234 -1.99 -8.99 -22.87
N PRO A 235 -1.00 -9.83 -22.55
CA PRO A 235 -0.31 -9.77 -21.27
C PRO A 235 0.16 -8.35 -20.95
N PHE A 236 -0.13 -7.87 -19.74
CA PHE A 236 0.44 -6.63 -19.22
C PHE A 236 1.66 -6.92 -18.35
N ASP A 237 2.36 -5.89 -17.88
CA ASP A 237 3.69 -6.11 -17.34
C ASP A 237 3.67 -6.64 -15.92
N ILE A 238 2.99 -5.96 -14.98
CA ILE A 238 3.12 -6.25 -13.56
C ILE A 238 1.75 -6.25 -12.88
N HIS A 239 1.48 -7.28 -12.06
CA HIS A 239 0.37 -7.31 -11.11
C HIS A 239 0.92 -7.33 -9.68
N THR A 240 0.38 -6.47 -8.80
CA THR A 240 0.83 -6.37 -7.41
C THR A 240 -0.31 -6.62 -6.41
N GLY A 241 0.03 -7.24 -5.27
CA GLY A 241 -0.88 -7.42 -4.14
C GLY A 241 -0.16 -7.79 -2.86
N GLY A 242 -0.90 -8.00 -1.78
CA GLY A 242 -0.37 -8.59 -0.55
C GLY A 242 -0.03 -10.07 -0.73
N ILE A 243 0.83 -10.61 0.13
CA ILE A 243 1.23 -12.02 0.08
C ILE A 243 0.04 -12.98 0.27
N ASP A 244 -1.01 -12.55 0.93
CA ASP A 244 -2.27 -13.28 1.09
C ASP A 244 -3.01 -13.47 -0.25
N HIS A 245 -2.90 -12.55 -1.19
CA HIS A 245 -3.48 -12.70 -2.52
C HIS A 245 -2.79 -13.80 -3.34
N ARG A 246 -1.52 -14.09 -3.08
CA ARG A 246 -0.77 -15.15 -3.76
C ARG A 246 -1.39 -16.53 -3.56
N GLU A 247 -2.06 -16.76 -2.44
CA GLU A 247 -2.56 -18.09 -2.07
C GLU A 247 -3.94 -18.40 -2.70
N ILE A 248 -4.79 -17.38 -2.90
CA ILE A 248 -6.17 -17.59 -3.36
C ILE A 248 -6.56 -16.62 -4.49
N HIS A 249 -6.46 -15.30 -4.26
CA HIS A 249 -7.03 -14.30 -5.16
C HIS A 249 -6.36 -14.29 -6.53
N HIS A 250 -5.06 -14.15 -6.58
CA HIS A 250 -4.30 -14.10 -7.84
C HIS A 250 -4.26 -15.43 -8.60
N PRO A 251 -4.18 -16.62 -7.96
CA PRO A 251 -4.36 -17.90 -8.68
C PRO A 251 -5.69 -18.00 -9.41
N ASN A 252 -6.77 -17.48 -8.82
CA ASN A 252 -8.09 -17.46 -9.43
C ASN A 252 -8.18 -16.46 -10.59
N GLU A 253 -7.54 -15.28 -10.48
CA GLU A 253 -7.42 -14.36 -11.62
C GLU A 253 -6.65 -14.99 -12.79
N ILE A 254 -5.53 -15.67 -12.51
CA ILE A 254 -4.76 -16.38 -13.53
C ILE A 254 -5.64 -17.41 -14.23
N ALA A 255 -6.41 -18.21 -13.48
CA ALA A 255 -7.31 -19.21 -14.05
C ALA A 255 -8.39 -18.58 -14.94
N GLN A 256 -9.01 -17.50 -14.50
CA GLN A 256 -9.97 -16.74 -15.28
C GLN A 256 -9.37 -16.18 -16.58
N ASN A 257 -8.15 -15.62 -16.50
CA ASN A 257 -7.45 -15.07 -17.67
C ASN A 257 -7.08 -16.18 -18.66
N GLN A 258 -6.63 -17.34 -18.20
CA GLN A 258 -6.36 -18.52 -19.05
C GLN A 258 -7.63 -19.00 -19.75
N ALA A 259 -8.73 -19.13 -19.02
CA ALA A 259 -10.03 -19.51 -19.59
C ALA A 259 -10.50 -18.50 -20.64
N TYR A 260 -10.39 -17.20 -20.35
CA TYR A 260 -10.79 -16.13 -21.25
C TYR A 260 -10.02 -16.12 -22.58
N CYS A 261 -8.73 -16.46 -22.53
CA CYS A 261 -7.86 -16.53 -23.70
C CYS A 261 -7.88 -17.88 -24.42
N GLY A 262 -8.51 -18.91 -23.85
CA GLY A 262 -8.53 -20.24 -24.41
C GLY A 262 -7.18 -20.94 -24.33
N CYS A 263 -6.43 -20.72 -23.23
CA CYS A 263 -5.14 -21.38 -23.01
C CYS A 263 -5.29 -22.89 -22.85
N THR A 264 -4.36 -23.64 -23.43
CA THR A 264 -4.28 -25.11 -23.36
C THR A 264 -2.97 -25.52 -22.71
N ASP A 265 -2.79 -26.82 -22.43
CA ASP A 265 -1.51 -27.37 -21.94
C ASP A 265 -0.33 -27.10 -22.89
N ALA A 266 -0.59 -26.88 -24.19
CA ALA A 266 0.43 -26.54 -25.18
C ALA A 266 0.80 -25.04 -25.20
N GLU A 267 -0.13 -24.17 -24.79
CA GLU A 267 0.05 -22.73 -24.69
C GLU A 267 -0.48 -22.20 -23.35
N PRO A 268 0.18 -22.54 -22.22
CA PRO A 268 -0.37 -22.31 -20.88
C PRO A 268 -0.19 -20.86 -20.36
N ASP A 269 0.46 -19.96 -21.11
CA ASP A 269 1.15 -18.82 -20.49
C ASP A 269 0.40 -17.49 -20.48
N PHE A 270 -0.89 -17.43 -20.79
CA PHE A 270 -1.65 -16.20 -20.59
C PHE A 270 -2.15 -16.07 -19.15
N THR A 271 -1.35 -15.45 -18.30
CA THR A 271 -1.70 -15.25 -16.87
C THR A 271 -2.33 -13.88 -16.57
N GLY A 272 -2.51 -13.04 -17.59
CA GLY A 272 -2.83 -11.62 -17.42
C GLY A 272 -1.56 -10.80 -17.29
N ALA A 273 -0.89 -10.80 -16.14
CA ALA A 273 0.39 -10.14 -15.95
C ALA A 273 1.57 -11.07 -16.24
N ARG A 274 2.67 -10.50 -16.76
CA ARG A 274 3.94 -11.23 -16.91
C ARG A 274 4.66 -11.42 -15.58
N ILE A 275 4.66 -10.40 -14.72
CA ILE A 275 5.33 -10.43 -13.41
C ILE A 275 4.29 -10.25 -12.31
N TRP A 276 4.27 -11.15 -11.35
CA TRP A 276 3.41 -11.12 -10.18
C TRP A 276 4.25 -10.77 -8.94
N MET A 277 3.96 -9.64 -8.31
CA MET A 277 4.74 -9.15 -7.17
C MET A 277 3.88 -9.07 -5.91
N HIS A 278 4.44 -9.53 -4.79
CA HIS A 278 3.73 -9.56 -3.51
C HIS A 278 4.57 -8.96 -2.40
N ASN A 279 3.98 -8.02 -1.65
CA ASN A 279 4.58 -7.57 -0.40
C ASN A 279 4.17 -8.49 0.76
N ASN A 280 5.09 -8.65 1.72
CA ASN A 280 4.85 -9.45 2.90
C ASN A 280 4.11 -8.66 4.00
N PHE A 281 3.69 -9.34 5.07
CA PHE A 281 2.87 -8.80 6.14
C PHE A 281 3.58 -7.73 6.98
N LEU A 282 2.76 -6.83 7.52
CA LEU A 282 3.07 -6.09 8.74
C LEU A 282 2.63 -6.97 9.90
N VAL A 283 3.57 -7.30 10.80
CA VAL A 283 3.34 -8.20 11.93
C VAL A 283 3.56 -7.48 13.25
N GLU A 284 2.79 -7.82 14.27
CA GLU A 284 3.07 -7.43 15.65
C GLU A 284 3.83 -8.56 16.36
N ARG A 285 4.50 -8.26 17.48
CA ARG A 285 5.18 -9.31 18.29
C ARG A 285 4.25 -10.45 18.69
N SER A 286 2.94 -10.19 18.79
CA SER A 286 1.89 -11.19 19.07
C SER A 286 1.43 -12.00 17.85
N GLY A 287 1.97 -11.74 16.66
CA GLY A 287 1.62 -12.37 15.37
C GLY A 287 1.00 -11.38 14.37
N LYS A 288 0.41 -11.90 13.27
CA LYS A 288 -0.21 -11.08 12.22
C LYS A 288 -1.27 -10.14 12.80
N MET A 289 -1.22 -8.86 12.47
CA MET A 289 -2.29 -7.91 12.76
C MET A 289 -3.60 -8.40 12.13
N SER A 290 -4.63 -8.60 12.95
CA SER A 290 -5.93 -9.05 12.46
C SER A 290 -7.08 -8.30 13.11
N LYS A 291 -8.14 -8.06 12.34
CA LYS A 291 -9.39 -7.42 12.79
C LYS A 291 -10.02 -8.14 13.99
N SER A 292 -9.86 -9.46 14.09
CA SER A 292 -10.49 -10.31 15.09
C SER A 292 -9.90 -10.20 16.50
N LYS A 293 -8.71 -9.60 16.66
CA LYS A 293 -8.01 -9.46 17.97
C LYS A 293 -8.16 -8.08 18.62
N GLY A 294 -9.04 -7.20 18.10
CA GLY A 294 -9.35 -5.89 18.72
C GLY A 294 -8.30 -4.78 18.52
N GLY A 295 -7.22 -5.05 17.78
CA GLY A 295 -6.14 -4.09 17.52
C GLY A 295 -6.14 -3.60 16.07
N PHE A 296 -7.17 -2.86 15.66
CA PHE A 296 -7.25 -2.31 14.30
C PHE A 296 -6.56 -0.95 14.25
N THR A 297 -5.24 -0.93 14.05
CA THR A 297 -4.49 0.31 13.95
C THR A 297 -4.63 0.89 12.54
N THR A 298 -5.26 2.07 12.44
CA THR A 298 -5.37 2.86 11.20
C THR A 298 -4.26 3.91 11.13
N LEU A 299 -4.07 4.54 9.98
CA LEU A 299 -3.16 5.68 9.87
C LEU A 299 -3.60 6.84 10.77
N GLN A 300 -4.92 7.06 10.89
CA GLN A 300 -5.46 8.09 11.78
C GLN A 300 -5.09 7.86 13.23
N THR A 301 -5.07 6.59 13.69
CA THR A 301 -4.63 6.25 15.06
C THR A 301 -3.19 6.70 15.31
N LEU A 302 -2.30 6.59 14.31
CA LEU A 302 -0.92 7.06 14.41
C LEU A 302 -0.84 8.59 14.45
N ILE A 303 -1.63 9.26 13.63
CA ILE A 303 -1.74 10.73 13.62
C ILE A 303 -2.26 11.23 14.97
N ASP A 304 -3.31 10.61 15.49
CA ASP A 304 -3.90 10.93 16.79
C ASP A 304 -2.94 10.70 17.95
N ALA A 305 -1.99 9.77 17.78
CA ALA A 305 -0.89 9.56 18.72
C ALA A 305 0.25 10.60 18.58
N GLY A 306 0.19 11.52 17.62
CA GLY A 306 1.21 12.55 17.40
C GLY A 306 2.32 12.15 16.42
N VAL A 307 2.08 11.19 15.54
CA VAL A 307 3.06 10.74 14.56
C VAL A 307 2.71 11.23 13.17
N HIS A 308 3.67 11.86 12.50
CA HIS A 308 3.52 12.27 11.11
C HIS A 308 3.46 11.03 10.19
N PRO A 309 2.52 10.97 9.22
CA PRO A 309 2.31 9.81 8.33
C PRO A 309 3.56 9.33 7.61
N LEU A 310 4.44 10.23 7.17
CA LEU A 310 5.68 9.88 6.49
C LEU A 310 6.69 9.15 7.39
N ALA A 311 6.54 9.16 8.71
CA ALA A 311 7.30 8.29 9.60
C ALA A 311 6.91 6.81 9.39
N TYR A 312 5.62 6.52 9.21
CA TYR A 312 5.15 5.19 8.84
C TYR A 312 5.67 4.78 7.45
N ARG A 313 5.62 5.69 6.47
CA ARG A 313 6.22 5.43 5.15
C ARG A 313 7.71 5.09 5.26
N LEU A 314 8.49 5.88 6.01
CA LEU A 314 9.92 5.63 6.22
C LEU A 314 10.17 4.28 6.92
N MET A 315 9.33 3.90 7.89
CA MET A 315 9.39 2.60 8.54
C MET A 315 9.18 1.47 7.51
N CYS A 316 8.19 1.58 6.62
CA CYS A 316 7.96 0.62 5.55
C CYS A 316 9.16 0.49 4.60
N LEU A 317 9.79 1.62 4.23
CA LEU A 317 10.97 1.66 3.35
C LEU A 317 12.23 1.10 4.01
N SER A 318 12.25 0.98 5.34
CA SER A 318 13.41 0.46 6.10
C SER A 318 13.52 -1.06 6.06
N ALA A 319 12.49 -1.76 5.58
CA ALA A 319 12.52 -3.20 5.33
C ALA A 319 12.27 -3.49 3.85
N HIS A 320 12.79 -4.60 3.35
CA HIS A 320 12.48 -5.04 2.00
C HIS A 320 10.99 -5.40 1.90
N TYR A 321 10.31 -5.06 0.79
CA TYR A 321 8.87 -5.29 0.66
C TYR A 321 8.47 -6.77 0.81
N ARG A 322 9.33 -7.71 0.40
CA ARG A 322 9.11 -9.17 0.52
C ARG A 322 9.39 -9.73 1.92
N SER A 323 9.99 -8.95 2.81
CA SER A 323 10.21 -9.37 4.19
C SER A 323 9.03 -8.98 5.07
N GLU A 324 8.74 -9.77 6.09
CA GLU A 324 7.87 -9.31 7.17
C GLU A 324 8.44 -8.04 7.81
N LEU A 325 7.57 -7.15 8.23
CA LEU A 325 7.94 -5.93 8.94
C LEU A 325 7.26 -5.93 10.30
N GLU A 326 8.05 -5.92 11.37
CA GLU A 326 7.52 -5.80 12.73
C GLU A 326 7.05 -4.36 12.98
N PHE A 327 5.77 -4.23 13.32
CA PHE A 327 5.20 -3.00 13.84
C PHE A 327 5.27 -2.96 15.35
N SER A 328 5.88 -1.91 15.87
CA SER A 328 5.84 -1.54 17.29
C SER A 328 5.90 -0.01 17.42
N GLY A 329 5.39 0.53 18.53
CA GLY A 329 5.53 1.96 18.84
C GLY A 329 7.00 2.39 18.84
N GLU A 330 7.90 1.55 19.32
CA GLU A 330 9.35 1.79 19.35
C GLU A 330 9.92 1.94 17.93
N ASN A 331 9.63 0.99 17.02
CA ASN A 331 10.10 1.04 15.63
C ASN A 331 9.54 2.27 14.89
N LEU A 332 8.29 2.63 15.14
CA LEU A 332 7.67 3.80 14.55
C LEU A 332 8.30 5.10 15.07
N LEU A 333 8.58 5.21 16.38
CA LEU A 333 9.26 6.35 16.96
C LEU A 333 10.70 6.48 16.49
N ALA A 334 11.41 5.37 16.27
CA ALA A 334 12.72 5.38 15.64
C ALA A 334 12.68 5.94 14.23
N ALA A 335 11.66 5.56 13.44
CA ALA A 335 11.44 6.10 12.10
C ALA A 335 11.09 7.60 12.13
N LEU A 336 10.24 8.04 13.07
CA LEU A 336 9.92 9.46 13.27
C LEU A 336 11.17 10.27 13.62
N THR A 337 11.99 9.77 14.53
CA THR A 337 13.26 10.41 14.95
C THR A 337 14.22 10.53 13.77
N ARG A 338 14.33 9.47 12.95
CA ARG A 338 15.14 9.51 11.73
C ARG A 338 14.60 10.54 10.74
N LEU A 339 13.29 10.60 10.52
CA LEU A 339 12.67 11.58 9.62
C LEU A 339 12.94 13.02 10.08
N LYS A 340 12.76 13.30 11.38
CA LYS A 340 13.09 14.61 11.98
C LYS A 340 14.55 14.99 11.71
N ARG A 341 15.49 14.07 11.94
CA ARG A 341 16.93 14.28 11.66
C ARG A 341 17.21 14.58 10.18
N LEU A 342 16.60 13.84 9.26
CA LEU A 342 16.73 14.07 7.83
C LEU A 342 16.23 15.46 7.44
N VAL A 343 15.04 15.84 7.89
CA VAL A 343 14.45 17.16 7.61
C VAL A 343 15.31 18.29 8.17
N MET A 344 15.79 18.18 9.40
CA MET A 344 16.69 19.18 10.02
C MET A 344 18.01 19.31 9.23
N THR A 345 18.57 18.18 8.78
CA THR A 345 19.80 18.18 7.95
C THR A 345 19.56 18.90 6.63
N VAL A 346 18.44 18.60 5.98
CA VAL A 346 18.05 19.25 4.70
C VAL A 346 17.80 20.74 4.90
N SER A 347 17.12 21.14 5.95
CA SER A 347 16.89 22.56 6.28
C SER A 347 18.22 23.31 6.50
N ALA A 348 19.17 22.69 7.21
CA ALA A 348 20.51 23.28 7.38
C ALA A 348 21.30 23.36 6.06
N LEU A 349 21.13 22.41 5.15
CA LEU A 349 21.73 22.46 3.82
C LEU A 349 21.11 23.59 2.98
N LYS A 350 19.79 23.75 2.99
CA LYS A 350 19.08 24.84 2.30
C LYS A 350 19.57 26.21 2.77
N ALA A 351 19.65 26.41 4.09
CA ALA A 351 20.16 27.68 4.66
C ALA A 351 21.60 27.99 4.24
N ARG A 352 22.43 26.97 4.01
CA ARG A 352 23.83 27.14 3.58
C ARG A 352 24.01 27.24 2.08
N ALA A 353 23.11 26.65 1.29
CA ALA A 353 23.17 26.72 -0.17
C ALA A 353 22.70 28.07 -0.69
N GLY A 354 21.73 28.72 -0.01
CA GLY A 354 21.06 29.91 -0.53
C GLY A 354 20.41 29.61 -1.89
N ASP A 355 20.49 30.55 -2.80
CA ASP A 355 19.95 30.44 -4.17
C ASP A 355 20.91 29.79 -5.18
N VAL A 356 21.98 29.14 -4.70
CA VAL A 356 22.96 28.47 -5.57
C VAL A 356 22.41 27.17 -6.09
N GLU A 357 22.36 27.00 -7.41
CA GLU A 357 22.03 25.73 -8.04
C GLU A 357 23.22 24.78 -7.98
N GLY A 358 22.95 23.52 -7.60
CA GLY A 358 23.95 22.46 -7.60
C GLY A 358 23.90 21.61 -8.86
N GLY A 359 24.96 20.82 -9.08
CA GLY A 359 25.02 19.82 -10.15
C GLY A 359 24.95 18.39 -9.62
N VAL A 360 24.43 17.48 -10.42
CA VAL A 360 24.36 16.05 -10.07
C VAL A 360 25.69 15.32 -10.29
N ASP A 361 26.59 15.85 -11.14
CA ASP A 361 27.80 15.14 -11.58
C ASP A 361 28.73 14.78 -10.42
N LYS A 362 28.90 15.70 -9.46
CA LYS A 362 29.73 15.44 -8.29
C LYS A 362 29.15 14.39 -7.34
N ALA A 363 27.82 14.22 -7.36
CA ALA A 363 27.10 13.23 -6.59
C ALA A 363 26.81 11.93 -7.37
N ALA A 364 27.34 11.80 -8.60
CA ALA A 364 27.06 10.68 -9.50
C ALA A 364 27.30 9.30 -8.86
N ALA A 365 28.33 9.17 -7.99
CA ALA A 365 28.58 7.92 -7.28
C ALA A 365 27.46 7.53 -6.31
N TYR A 366 26.80 8.51 -5.67
CA TYR A 366 25.66 8.26 -4.78
C TYR A 366 24.41 7.89 -5.60
N LEU A 367 24.20 8.54 -6.75
CA LEU A 367 23.09 8.22 -7.65
C LEU A 367 23.26 6.84 -8.29
N ALA A 368 24.48 6.43 -8.63
CA ALA A 368 24.76 5.08 -9.10
C ALA A 368 24.41 4.02 -8.04
N ARG A 369 24.78 4.26 -6.78
CA ARG A 369 24.44 3.37 -5.65
C ARG A 369 22.94 3.35 -5.35
N LEU A 370 22.23 4.48 -5.50
CA LEU A 370 20.77 4.52 -5.46
C LEU A 370 20.19 3.62 -6.55
N ASP A 371 20.68 3.80 -7.79
CA ASP A 371 20.25 3.03 -8.96
C ASP A 371 20.46 1.53 -8.77
N GLU A 372 21.64 1.12 -8.35
CA GLU A 372 21.94 -0.29 -8.03
C GLU A 372 21.01 -0.86 -6.94
N ALA A 373 20.71 -0.07 -5.91
CA ALA A 373 19.83 -0.52 -4.82
C ALA A 373 18.39 -0.72 -5.29
N VAL A 374 17.82 0.25 -6.03
CA VAL A 374 16.41 0.17 -6.44
C VAL A 374 16.20 -0.69 -7.68
N ALA A 375 17.25 -0.91 -8.48
CA ALA A 375 17.25 -1.83 -9.60
C ALA A 375 17.27 -3.31 -9.17
N ASP A 376 17.75 -3.59 -7.97
CA ASP A 376 17.77 -4.91 -7.35
C ASP A 376 16.51 -5.11 -6.51
N ASP A 377 15.42 -5.43 -7.18
CA ASP A 377 14.13 -5.77 -6.58
C ASP A 377 13.63 -4.74 -5.55
N LEU A 378 13.78 -3.44 -5.87
CA LEU A 378 13.32 -2.32 -5.05
C LEU A 378 13.93 -2.31 -3.63
N ALA A 379 15.20 -2.64 -3.48
CA ALA A 379 15.87 -2.77 -2.19
C ALA A 379 16.06 -1.39 -1.48
N THR A 380 14.96 -0.74 -1.09
CA THR A 380 14.96 0.55 -0.40
C THR A 380 15.78 0.56 0.90
N PRO A 381 15.88 -0.55 1.68
CA PRO A 381 16.77 -0.59 2.84
C PRO A 381 18.25 -0.35 2.51
N ARG A 382 18.66 -0.63 1.26
CA ARG A 382 20.03 -0.35 0.77
C ARG A 382 20.17 1.10 0.30
N ALA A 383 19.09 1.72 -0.20
CA ALA A 383 19.10 3.11 -0.65
C ALA A 383 19.15 4.12 0.51
N LEU A 384 18.49 3.81 1.63
CA LEU A 384 18.41 4.72 2.78
C LEU A 384 19.76 5.07 3.42
N PRO A 385 20.72 4.14 3.64
CA PRO A 385 22.06 4.49 4.11
C PRO A 385 22.82 5.37 3.12
N VAL A 386 22.65 5.15 1.81
CA VAL A 386 23.28 5.97 0.76
C VAL A 386 22.78 7.42 0.83
N LEU A 387 21.50 7.63 1.13
CA LEU A 387 20.93 8.95 1.39
C LEU A 387 21.59 9.62 2.62
N ASP A 388 21.73 8.89 3.73
CA ASP A 388 22.39 9.42 4.95
C ASP A 388 23.84 9.83 4.64
N GLU A 389 24.59 9.01 3.90
CA GLU A 389 25.98 9.30 3.49
C GLU A 389 26.06 10.53 2.56
N LEU A 390 25.17 10.63 1.55
CA LEU A 390 25.09 11.79 0.67
C LEU A 390 24.90 13.08 1.47
N LEU A 391 23.95 13.09 2.40
CA LEU A 391 23.64 14.27 3.19
C LEU A 391 24.77 14.65 4.16
N ALA A 392 25.59 13.69 4.60
CA ALA A 392 26.73 13.90 5.49
C ALA A 392 28.04 14.28 4.77
N ASP A 393 28.15 14.07 3.45
CA ASP A 393 29.42 14.27 2.72
C ASP A 393 29.79 15.74 2.60
N LYS A 394 30.79 16.14 3.39
CA LYS A 394 31.32 17.53 3.40
C LYS A 394 32.16 17.89 2.17
N LYS A 395 32.51 16.92 1.32
CA LYS A 395 33.24 17.16 0.06
C LYS A 395 32.31 17.71 -1.02
N LEU A 396 31.00 17.44 -0.91
CA LEU A 396 29.99 18.01 -1.78
C LEU A 396 29.51 19.36 -1.22
N SER A 397 29.24 20.31 -2.11
CA SER A 397 28.58 21.55 -1.72
C SER A 397 27.18 21.29 -1.20
N PRO A 398 26.62 22.17 -0.34
CA PRO A 398 25.22 22.05 0.06
C PRO A 398 24.25 21.97 -1.13
N ALA A 399 24.48 22.77 -2.17
CA ALA A 399 23.67 22.79 -3.38
C ALA A 399 23.74 21.46 -4.16
N ASP A 400 24.94 20.88 -4.36
CA ASP A 400 25.09 19.59 -5.04
C ASP A 400 24.35 18.47 -4.28
N ARG A 401 24.42 18.46 -2.92
CA ARG A 401 23.69 17.49 -2.10
C ARG A 401 22.17 17.64 -2.20
N LEU A 402 21.66 18.88 -2.24
CA LEU A 402 20.23 19.15 -2.39
C LEU A 402 19.72 18.77 -3.79
N THR A 403 20.53 18.95 -4.82
CA THR A 403 20.17 18.52 -6.18
C THR A 403 20.13 17.00 -6.27
N ALA A 404 21.13 16.31 -5.73
CA ALA A 404 21.11 14.85 -5.68
C ALA A 404 19.99 14.27 -4.78
N LEU A 405 19.65 14.95 -3.67
CA LEU A 405 18.53 14.58 -2.81
C LEU A 405 17.21 14.51 -3.58
N ALA A 406 17.01 15.34 -4.62
CA ALA A 406 15.80 15.31 -5.43
C ALA A 406 15.56 13.94 -6.08
N GLU A 407 16.63 13.29 -6.53
CA GLU A 407 16.56 11.94 -7.13
C GLU A 407 16.18 10.88 -6.10
N PHE A 408 16.75 10.96 -4.89
CA PHE A 408 16.35 10.09 -3.78
C PHE A 408 14.89 10.31 -3.38
N ASP A 409 14.46 11.55 -3.29
CA ASP A 409 13.10 11.89 -2.86
C ASP A 409 12.06 11.51 -3.92
N ALA A 410 12.42 11.59 -5.21
CA ALA A 410 11.59 11.10 -6.31
C ALA A 410 11.26 9.59 -6.15
N VAL A 411 12.22 8.79 -5.71
CA VAL A 411 12.09 7.34 -5.49
C VAL A 411 11.47 7.02 -4.13
N LEU A 412 11.95 7.64 -3.05
CA LEU A 412 11.53 7.30 -1.68
C LEU A 412 10.21 7.97 -1.28
N GLY A 413 9.86 9.11 -1.90
CA GLY A 413 8.62 9.83 -1.65
C GLY A 413 8.47 10.34 -0.22
N LEU A 414 9.56 10.77 0.40
CA LEU A 414 9.58 11.26 1.78
C LEU A 414 9.34 12.77 1.89
N ASN A 415 9.22 13.49 0.77
CA ASN A 415 9.03 14.93 0.71
C ASN A 415 10.12 15.75 1.44
N LEU A 416 11.34 15.23 1.53
CA LEU A 416 12.43 15.84 2.30
C LEU A 416 12.80 17.24 1.79
N ARG A 417 12.54 17.52 0.52
CA ARG A 417 12.79 18.84 -0.07
C ARG A 417 11.78 19.89 0.34
N THR A 418 10.59 19.53 0.74
CA THR A 418 9.47 20.44 1.04
C THR A 418 9.11 20.50 2.50
N LEU A 419 9.30 19.38 3.22
CA LEU A 419 9.02 19.33 4.65
C LEU A 419 9.92 20.26 5.46
N ASP A 420 9.29 20.92 6.43
CA ASP A 420 9.96 21.64 7.50
C ASP A 420 9.83 20.87 8.84
N ARG A 421 10.67 21.25 9.82
CA ARG A 421 10.61 20.62 11.15
C ARG A 421 9.26 20.84 11.85
N ALA A 422 8.59 21.96 11.54
CA ALA A 422 7.28 22.28 12.09
C ALA A 422 6.17 21.34 11.59
N ASP A 423 6.25 20.88 10.33
CA ASP A 423 5.27 19.93 9.77
C ASP A 423 5.27 18.60 10.53
N LEU A 424 6.44 18.21 11.07
CA LEU A 424 6.60 16.98 11.83
C LEU A 424 6.17 17.09 13.29
N ARG A 425 5.75 18.28 13.75
CA ARG A 425 5.22 18.50 15.10
C ARG A 425 3.71 18.29 15.13
N VAL A 426 3.31 17.03 15.10
CA VAL A 426 1.90 16.64 15.13
C VAL A 426 1.40 16.63 16.58
N ARG A 427 0.32 17.40 16.85
CA ARG A 427 -0.29 17.42 18.18
C ARG A 427 -1.08 16.14 18.41
N PRO A 428 -0.80 15.37 19.48
CA PRO A 428 -1.64 14.23 19.84
C PRO A 428 -3.08 14.64 20.14
N ALA A 429 -4.05 13.84 19.75
CA ALA A 429 -5.46 14.12 20.03
C ALA A 429 -5.78 14.20 21.53
N ALA A 430 -5.05 13.42 22.33
CA ALA A 430 -5.17 13.41 23.80
C ALA A 430 -4.43 14.57 24.51
N ALA A 431 -3.69 15.42 23.76
CA ALA A 431 -2.94 16.51 24.38
C ALA A 431 -3.89 17.56 24.99
N THR A 432 -3.68 17.85 26.27
CA THR A 432 -4.49 18.80 27.06
C THR A 432 -4.08 20.24 26.84
N LEU A 433 -2.79 20.50 26.59
CA LEU A 433 -2.28 21.85 26.34
C LEU A 433 -2.44 22.27 24.87
N THR A 434 -2.54 23.55 24.64
CA THR A 434 -2.37 24.15 23.29
C THR A 434 -0.92 24.57 23.07
N ALA A 435 -0.50 24.78 21.82
CA ALA A 435 0.84 25.26 21.49
C ALA A 435 1.15 26.59 22.18
N GLU A 436 0.18 27.53 22.22
CA GLU A 436 0.32 28.82 22.86
C GLU A 436 0.56 28.68 24.37
N ALA A 437 -0.12 27.75 25.04
CA ALA A 437 0.08 27.47 26.46
C ALA A 437 1.48 26.91 26.72
N VAL A 438 2.00 26.06 25.85
CA VAL A 438 3.38 25.55 25.91
C VAL A 438 4.40 26.68 25.74
N GLU A 439 4.23 27.51 24.70
CA GLU A 439 5.13 28.67 24.45
C GLU A 439 5.15 29.66 25.63
N THR A 440 3.99 29.91 26.26
CA THR A 440 3.90 30.74 27.45
C THR A 440 4.75 30.15 28.59
N ARG A 441 4.60 28.88 28.91
CA ARG A 441 5.39 28.20 29.94
C ARG A 441 6.88 28.17 29.61
N LEU A 442 7.24 28.02 28.34
CA LEU A 442 8.64 28.06 27.90
C LEU A 442 9.24 29.48 28.06
N ALA A 443 8.47 30.53 27.82
CA ALA A 443 8.88 31.90 28.09
C ALA A 443 9.11 32.14 29.60
N GLU A 444 8.22 31.63 30.46
CA GLU A 444 8.42 31.63 31.91
C GLU A 444 9.67 30.89 32.35
N ARG A 445 9.93 29.69 31.76
CA ARG A 445 11.15 28.90 32.00
C ARG A 445 12.40 29.67 31.60
N LYS A 446 12.38 30.38 30.45
CA LYS A 446 13.48 31.20 29.98
C LYS A 446 13.76 32.36 30.93
N GLN A 447 12.71 33.01 31.44
CA GLN A 447 12.84 34.08 32.42
C GLN A 447 13.45 33.55 33.74
N ALA A 448 12.94 32.43 34.28
CA ALA A 448 13.49 31.79 35.48
C ALA A 448 15.00 31.49 35.35
N ARG A 449 15.43 31.02 34.17
CA ARG A 449 16.88 30.82 33.90
C ARG A 449 17.68 32.11 33.86
N ALA A 450 17.10 33.21 33.30
CA ALA A 450 17.74 34.52 33.29
C ALA A 450 17.91 35.07 34.72
N ASP A 451 16.92 34.84 35.58
CA ASP A 451 16.92 35.22 36.98
C ASP A 451 17.76 34.28 37.87
N LYS A 452 18.38 33.23 37.28
CA LYS A 452 19.12 32.16 37.94
C LYS A 452 18.30 31.33 38.92
N ASP A 453 16.98 31.33 38.79
CA ASP A 453 16.06 30.46 39.52
C ASP A 453 15.93 29.12 38.80
N PHE A 454 16.96 28.27 38.97
CA PHE A 454 17.04 26.97 38.30
C PHE A 454 15.99 25.99 38.85
N ALA A 455 15.60 26.11 40.12
CA ALA A 455 14.56 25.29 40.70
C ALA A 455 13.20 25.49 39.99
N ARG A 456 12.81 26.75 39.79
CA ARG A 456 11.60 27.11 39.03
C ARG A 456 11.70 26.64 37.57
N SER A 457 12.86 26.86 36.93
CA SER A 457 13.08 26.41 35.55
C SER A 457 12.91 24.90 35.40
N ASP A 458 13.44 24.11 36.31
CA ASP A 458 13.32 22.65 36.34
C ASP A 458 11.88 22.20 36.62
N ALA A 459 11.20 22.85 37.60
CA ALA A 459 9.79 22.58 37.88
C ALA A 459 8.88 22.79 36.66
N ILE A 460 9.12 23.87 35.88
CA ILE A 460 8.36 24.12 34.65
C ILE A 460 8.64 23.03 33.58
N ARG A 461 9.91 22.64 33.41
CA ARG A 461 10.27 21.55 32.47
C ARG A 461 9.59 20.24 32.85
N ASP A 462 9.63 19.89 34.13
CA ASP A 462 9.06 18.65 34.63
C ASP A 462 7.53 18.63 34.54
N ALA A 463 6.88 19.78 34.76
CA ALA A 463 5.45 19.95 34.53
C ALA A 463 5.08 19.82 33.04
N LEU A 464 5.85 20.42 32.13
CA LEU A 464 5.67 20.24 30.69
C LEU A 464 5.85 18.79 30.27
N ALA A 465 6.86 18.11 30.82
CA ALA A 465 7.10 16.69 30.54
C ALA A 465 5.93 15.78 31.01
N ALA A 466 5.33 16.10 32.16
CA ALA A 466 4.14 15.43 32.67
C ALA A 466 2.90 15.67 31.79
N ASP A 467 2.80 16.83 31.15
CA ASP A 467 1.76 17.18 30.18
C ASP A 467 2.06 16.66 28.76
N GLY A 468 3.08 15.80 28.59
CA GLY A 468 3.42 15.20 27.29
C GLY A 468 4.21 16.11 26.35
N ILE A 469 4.94 17.08 26.88
CA ILE A 469 5.81 17.99 26.11
C ILE A 469 7.26 17.63 26.32
N GLU A 470 8.02 17.47 25.24
CA GLU A 470 9.47 17.30 25.27
C GLU A 470 10.15 18.65 24.97
N VAL A 471 10.89 19.19 25.95
CA VAL A 471 11.69 20.40 25.77
C VAL A 471 13.05 20.03 25.18
N MET A 472 13.37 20.58 24.00
CA MET A 472 14.50 20.17 23.17
C MET A 472 15.45 21.36 22.93
N ASP A 473 16.46 21.54 23.76
CA ASP A 473 17.39 22.69 23.68
C ASP A 473 18.22 22.69 22.35
N GLY A 474 18.31 21.59 21.62
CA GLY A 474 19.02 21.46 20.33
C GLY A 474 18.12 21.43 19.07
N ASP A 475 16.80 21.49 19.23
CA ASP A 475 15.84 21.48 18.13
C ASP A 475 15.47 22.92 17.74
N PRO A 476 15.35 23.26 16.46
CA PRO A 476 14.97 24.60 16.00
C PRO A 476 13.64 25.10 16.57
N LEU A 477 12.72 24.19 16.92
CA LEU A 477 11.42 24.52 17.52
C LEU A 477 11.48 24.66 19.05
N GLY A 478 12.57 24.22 19.69
CA GLY A 478 12.76 24.26 21.15
C GLY A 478 11.92 23.28 21.94
N TRP A 479 10.90 22.69 21.37
CA TRP A 479 10.02 21.69 21.99
C TRP A 479 9.21 20.88 20.97
N ASP A 480 8.68 19.76 21.40
CA ASP A 480 7.78 18.91 20.61
C ASP A 480 6.74 18.22 21.48
N TRP A 481 5.69 17.69 20.85
CA TRP A 481 4.76 16.77 21.49
C TRP A 481 5.43 15.41 21.64
N LYS A 482 5.27 14.81 22.82
CA LYS A 482 5.65 13.41 23.02
C LYS A 482 4.55 12.50 22.45
N PRO A 483 4.84 11.65 21.46
CA PRO A 483 3.83 10.73 20.94
C PRO A 483 3.29 9.80 22.05
N GLY A 484 1.97 9.57 22.00
CA GLY A 484 1.25 8.76 22.99
C GLY A 484 1.09 7.30 22.52
N PHE A 485 2.06 6.42 22.83
CA PHE A 485 1.99 4.97 22.62
C PHE A 485 2.11 4.23 23.94
#